data_16f362ea64ffb1b299be6abd31e4991e
#
_entry.id   16f362ea64ffb1b299be6abd31e4991e
#
_cell.length_a   1.000
_cell.length_b   1.000
_cell.length_c   1.000
_cell.angle_alpha   90.00
_cell.angle_beta   90.00
_cell.angle_gamma   90.00
#
_symmetry.space_group_name_H-M   'P 1'
#
loop_
_entity.id
_entity.type
_entity.pdbx_description
1 polymer ?
#
loop_
_entity_poly.entity_id
_entity_poly.type
_entity_poly.pdbx_seq_one_letter_code
_entity_poly.pdbx_strand_id
1 'polypeptide(L)'
;GLGDVYKRQTINVLDLLRRIPGVGRVSNIGSRYYAMQIWAMPDKLANFGLTVQDLQNALKDQNRESAAGVLGQQPVQGLDITIPITTQGRLSSAKQFEDIVVRANANGSIIRLRDVARVSLEASSYSTESGINGENAAVLGIYMLPGANAMEVADNVKKAMEEISANFPEGMSYEIPFDMTTYISESIHEVYKTLFEALILVVLVVFLSLQSWRATLIPVVAVPISLIGTFGFMLIFGFSLNILTLLGLILAIGIVVDDAIVVVENVEHLMETEKLSPYEATKKAMSGLTGALIATSLVLCAVFVPVSFLSGITGQLYRQFTITIAVSVLSLIHI
;
A
#
# COMPACT_ATOMS: atom_id res chain seq x y z
N GLY A 1 11.57 22.61 -19.26
CA GLY A 1 12.71 21.79 -18.80
C GLY A 1 12.36 20.96 -17.56
N LEU A 2 13.27 20.12 -17.08
CA LEU A 2 13.05 19.21 -15.94
C LEU A 2 12.56 19.94 -14.66
N GLY A 3 13.00 21.16 -14.47
CA GLY A 3 12.54 22.01 -13.36
C GLY A 3 11.04 22.32 -13.41
N ASP A 4 10.47 22.47 -14.57
CA ASP A 4 9.03 22.72 -14.76
C ASP A 4 8.24 21.44 -14.46
N VAL A 5 8.79 20.28 -14.80
CA VAL A 5 8.21 18.95 -14.48
C VAL A 5 8.13 18.78 -12.97
N TYR A 6 9.21 19.03 -12.22
CA TYR A 6 9.22 18.93 -10.75
C TYR A 6 8.24 19.90 -10.09
N LYS A 7 8.16 21.13 -10.59
CA LYS A 7 7.23 22.14 -10.07
C LYS A 7 5.77 21.71 -10.25
N ARG A 8 5.42 21.26 -11.47
CA ARG A 8 4.07 20.80 -11.79
C ARG A 8 3.71 19.53 -11.04
N GLN A 9 4.64 18.58 -10.92
CA GLN A 9 4.49 17.38 -10.14
C GLN A 9 4.10 17.71 -8.69
N THR A 10 4.79 18.67 -8.07
CA THR A 10 4.55 19.05 -6.67
C THR A 10 3.21 19.77 -6.50
N ILE A 11 2.85 20.69 -7.41
CA ILE A 11 1.68 21.55 -7.25
C ILE A 11 0.41 20.88 -7.76
N ASN A 12 0.46 20.21 -8.92
CA ASN A 12 -0.74 19.78 -9.62
C ASN A 12 -1.00 18.26 -9.51
N VAL A 13 0.02 17.44 -9.33
CA VAL A 13 -0.12 15.98 -9.33
C VAL A 13 -0.16 15.44 -7.91
N LEU A 14 0.81 15.81 -7.09
CA LEU A 14 1.02 15.23 -5.76
C LEU A 14 -0.18 15.44 -4.83
N ASP A 15 -0.76 16.63 -4.82
CA ASP A 15 -1.89 16.95 -3.95
C ASP A 15 -3.20 16.29 -4.40
N LEU A 16 -3.38 16.07 -5.70
CA LEU A 16 -4.53 15.34 -6.22
C LEU A 16 -4.43 13.84 -5.86
N LEU A 17 -3.25 13.24 -6.04
CA LEU A 17 -3.03 11.84 -5.70
C LEU A 17 -3.17 11.57 -4.19
N ARG A 18 -2.80 12.52 -3.33
CA ARG A 18 -2.97 12.38 -1.87
C ARG A 18 -4.42 12.35 -1.42
N ARG A 19 -5.35 12.88 -2.21
CA ARG A 19 -6.78 12.92 -1.88
C ARG A 19 -7.52 11.65 -2.28
N ILE A 20 -6.87 10.74 -3.00
CA ILE A 20 -7.49 9.48 -3.41
C ILE A 20 -7.73 8.60 -2.18
N PRO A 21 -8.95 8.08 -1.99
CA PRO A 21 -9.25 7.19 -0.88
C PRO A 21 -8.32 5.97 -0.87
N GLY A 22 -7.79 5.62 0.30
CA GLY A 22 -6.86 4.51 0.45
C GLY A 22 -5.38 4.84 0.19
N VAL A 23 -5.06 6.02 -0.35
CA VAL A 23 -3.68 6.51 -0.45
C VAL A 23 -3.25 7.04 0.92
N GLY A 24 -2.18 6.46 1.47
CA GLY A 24 -1.63 6.86 2.77
C GLY A 24 -0.53 7.91 2.64
N ARG A 25 0.32 7.77 1.65
CA ARG A 25 1.44 8.69 1.42
C ARG A 25 1.80 8.75 -0.07
N VAL A 26 2.06 9.94 -0.56
CA VAL A 26 2.72 10.17 -1.84
C VAL A 26 4.09 10.78 -1.55
N SER A 27 5.14 10.08 -1.93
CA SER A 27 6.54 10.48 -1.73
C SER A 27 7.13 10.90 -3.07
N ASN A 28 7.78 12.04 -3.07
CA ASN A 28 8.53 12.51 -4.21
C ASN A 28 9.98 12.01 -4.09
N ILE A 29 10.42 11.18 -5.02
CA ILE A 29 11.74 10.54 -5.02
C ILE A 29 12.61 11.28 -6.01
N GLY A 30 13.76 11.80 -5.53
CA GLY A 30 14.69 12.56 -6.37
C GLY A 30 14.21 13.95 -6.77
N SER A 31 13.18 14.49 -6.08
CA SER A 31 12.69 15.83 -6.39
C SER A 31 13.72 16.89 -6.05
N ARG A 32 13.86 17.82 -6.95
CA ARG A 32 14.72 18.98 -6.78
C ARG A 32 13.83 20.20 -6.46
N TYR A 33 13.55 20.40 -5.16
CA TYR A 33 12.92 21.66 -4.74
C TYR A 33 13.85 22.82 -5.05
N TYR A 34 13.29 23.93 -5.51
CA TYR A 34 14.08 25.15 -5.69
C TYR A 34 14.45 25.75 -4.32
N ALA A 35 15.70 26.11 -4.20
CA ALA A 35 16.23 26.83 -3.05
C ALA A 35 17.22 27.92 -3.52
N MET A 36 17.33 28.99 -2.77
CA MET A 36 18.44 29.92 -2.94
C MET A 36 19.70 29.26 -2.39
N GLN A 37 20.56 28.82 -3.31
CA GLN A 37 21.86 28.26 -2.98
C GLN A 37 22.87 29.41 -2.78
N ILE A 38 23.56 29.35 -1.67
CA ILE A 38 24.58 30.34 -1.31
C ILE A 38 25.91 29.63 -1.24
N TRP A 39 26.69 29.82 -2.29
CA TRP A 39 28.00 29.23 -2.44
C TRP A 39 29.05 30.15 -1.84
N ALA A 40 29.44 29.91 -0.59
CA ALA A 40 30.46 30.68 0.09
C ALA A 40 31.82 30.53 -0.61
N MET A 41 32.55 31.63 -0.76
CA MET A 41 33.91 31.71 -1.34
C MET A 41 34.94 31.77 -0.21
N PRO A 42 35.62 30.64 0.14
CA PRO A 42 36.50 30.58 1.31
C PRO A 42 37.62 31.65 1.30
N ASP A 43 38.22 31.85 0.14
CA ASP A 43 39.33 32.86 0.00
C ASP A 43 38.82 34.26 0.28
N LYS A 44 37.64 34.62 -0.18
CA LYS A 44 37.07 35.95 0.07
C LYS A 44 36.61 36.10 1.52
N LEU A 45 36.04 35.03 2.12
CA LEU A 45 35.72 35.05 3.55
C LEU A 45 37.00 35.30 4.40
N ALA A 46 38.07 34.56 4.10
CA ALA A 46 39.35 34.73 4.80
C ALA A 46 39.91 36.16 4.66
N ASN A 47 39.87 36.72 3.44
CA ASN A 47 40.35 38.07 3.18
C ASN A 47 39.60 39.15 3.98
N PHE A 48 38.28 38.94 4.23
CA PHE A 48 37.48 39.87 5.03
C PHE A 48 37.42 39.48 6.52
N GLY A 49 38.10 38.42 6.94
CA GLY A 49 38.05 37.91 8.31
C GLY A 49 36.61 37.48 8.73
N LEU A 50 35.88 36.86 7.81
CA LEU A 50 34.51 36.36 8.00
C LEU A 50 34.50 34.84 8.06
N THR A 51 33.55 34.32 8.80
CA THR A 51 33.26 32.89 8.91
C THR A 51 31.94 32.51 8.21
N VAL A 52 31.75 31.25 7.95
CA VAL A 52 30.44 30.75 7.44
C VAL A 52 29.32 31.06 8.44
N GLN A 53 29.62 31.05 9.74
CA GLN A 53 28.65 31.38 10.79
C GLN A 53 28.18 32.85 10.67
N ASP A 54 29.03 33.79 10.28
CA ASP A 54 28.64 35.17 10.06
C ASP A 54 27.66 35.31 8.91
N LEU A 55 27.85 34.53 7.82
CA LEU A 55 26.89 34.45 6.72
C LEU A 55 25.54 33.88 7.19
N GLN A 56 25.57 32.78 7.95
CA GLN A 56 24.33 32.17 8.47
C GLN A 56 23.57 33.13 9.38
N ASN A 57 24.26 33.87 10.25
CA ASN A 57 23.64 34.85 11.13
C ASN A 57 23.01 36.00 10.33
N ALA A 58 23.76 36.57 9.36
CA ALA A 58 23.23 37.62 8.50
C ALA A 58 21.99 37.21 7.71
N LEU A 59 21.99 35.96 7.18
CA LEU A 59 20.85 35.37 6.49
C LEU A 59 19.64 35.20 7.43
N LYS A 60 19.86 34.67 8.62
CA LYS A 60 18.83 34.44 9.61
C LYS A 60 18.18 35.75 10.09
N ASP A 61 18.97 36.78 10.23
CA ASP A 61 18.51 38.08 10.74
C ASP A 61 17.75 38.87 9.66
N GLN A 62 18.16 38.80 8.40
CA GLN A 62 17.57 39.61 7.33
C GLN A 62 16.57 38.88 6.45
N ASN A 63 16.52 37.55 6.50
CA ASN A 63 15.52 36.74 5.78
C ASN A 63 14.46 36.19 6.72
N ARG A 64 13.84 37.04 7.49
CA ARG A 64 12.74 36.66 8.41
C ARG A 64 11.50 37.54 8.19
N GLU A 65 10.37 36.97 8.45
CA GLU A 65 9.12 37.69 8.52
C GLU A 65 9.00 38.32 9.92
N SER A 66 8.80 39.62 9.97
CA SER A 66 8.62 40.35 11.24
C SER A 66 7.28 41.04 11.23
N ALA A 67 6.49 40.81 12.27
CA ALA A 67 5.26 41.60 12.49
C ALA A 67 5.67 42.99 12.93
N ALA A 68 5.32 44.02 12.13
CA ALA A 68 5.67 45.41 12.42
C ALA A 68 4.59 46.10 13.28
N GLY A 69 3.53 45.41 13.65
CA GLY A 69 2.43 45.94 14.43
C GLY A 69 1.30 46.55 13.60
N VAL A 70 0.44 47.31 14.26
CA VAL A 70 -0.77 47.92 13.67
C VAL A 70 -0.81 49.39 14.11
N LEU A 71 -0.97 50.27 13.16
CA LEU A 71 -1.23 51.68 13.43
C LEU A 71 -2.72 51.86 13.83
N GLY A 72 -2.98 52.67 14.85
CA GLY A 72 -4.36 52.94 15.30
C GLY A 72 -4.95 51.88 16.24
N GLN A 73 -4.16 50.95 16.76
CA GLN A 73 -4.60 50.00 17.78
C GLN A 73 -4.80 50.70 19.12
N GLN A 74 -5.91 50.41 19.79
CA GLN A 74 -6.15 50.97 21.15
C GLN A 74 -4.96 50.67 22.09
N PRO A 75 -4.58 51.64 22.96
CA PRO A 75 -5.41 52.74 23.50
C PRO A 75 -5.30 54.11 22.80
N VAL A 76 -4.87 54.18 21.54
CA VAL A 76 -4.78 55.46 20.81
C VAL A 76 -6.19 55.97 20.52
N GLN A 77 -6.57 57.10 21.13
CA GLN A 77 -7.89 57.73 20.94
C GLN A 77 -7.92 58.57 19.64
N GLY A 78 -9.02 58.45 18.90
CA GLY A 78 -9.32 59.31 17.74
C GLY A 78 -8.99 58.68 16.37
N LEU A 79 -8.67 57.40 16.31
CA LEU A 79 -8.53 56.64 15.04
C LEU A 79 -9.53 55.50 15.01
N ASP A 80 -10.52 55.63 14.12
CA ASP A 80 -11.53 54.57 13.88
C ASP A 80 -11.05 53.49 12.91
N ILE A 81 -9.82 53.59 12.38
CA ILE A 81 -9.24 52.65 11.39
C ILE A 81 -7.94 52.12 11.91
N THR A 82 -7.82 50.81 11.93
CA THR A 82 -6.55 50.10 12.20
C THR A 82 -5.88 49.71 10.89
N ILE A 83 -4.62 50.12 10.69
CA ILE A 83 -3.83 49.81 9.48
C ILE A 83 -2.70 48.87 9.88
N PRO A 84 -2.70 47.60 9.41
CA PRO A 84 -1.59 46.71 9.64
C PRO A 84 -0.35 47.20 8.89
N ILE A 85 0.79 47.29 9.58
CA ILE A 85 2.07 47.57 8.94
C ILE A 85 2.68 46.28 8.49
N THR A 86 2.79 46.11 7.19
CA THR A 86 3.52 44.97 6.61
C THR A 86 4.96 45.38 6.32
N THR A 87 5.90 44.63 6.86
CA THR A 87 7.31 44.73 6.49
C THR A 87 7.61 43.86 5.27
N GLN A 88 8.72 44.08 4.64
CA GLN A 88 9.22 43.17 3.62
C GLN A 88 9.33 41.76 4.24
N GLY A 89 8.62 40.81 3.67
CA GLY A 89 8.67 39.41 4.09
C GLY A 89 9.97 38.73 3.74
N ARG A 90 9.96 37.40 3.68
CA ARG A 90 11.13 36.62 3.26
C ARG A 90 11.59 37.03 1.87
N LEU A 91 12.90 37.06 1.67
CA LEU A 91 13.52 37.36 0.40
C LEU A 91 13.18 36.30 -0.64
N SER A 92 12.84 36.73 -1.86
CA SER A 92 12.36 35.83 -2.91
C SER A 92 13.21 35.81 -4.18
N SER A 93 14.16 36.75 -4.33
CA SER A 93 15.01 36.84 -5.52
C SER A 93 16.49 36.78 -5.16
N ALA A 94 17.31 36.21 -6.04
CA ALA A 94 18.75 36.12 -5.85
C ALA A 94 19.37 37.50 -5.54
N LYS A 95 18.92 38.55 -6.24
CA LYS A 95 19.39 39.90 -6.03
C LYS A 95 19.13 40.42 -4.61
N GLN A 96 17.97 40.12 -4.04
CA GLN A 96 17.69 40.51 -2.64
C GLN A 96 18.61 39.80 -1.67
N PHE A 97 18.94 38.52 -1.91
CA PHE A 97 19.92 37.79 -1.11
C PHE A 97 21.32 38.31 -1.28
N GLU A 98 21.74 38.66 -2.50
CA GLU A 98 23.05 39.30 -2.78
C GLU A 98 23.27 40.60 -2.03
N ASP A 99 22.19 41.35 -1.79
CA ASP A 99 22.24 42.66 -1.12
C ASP A 99 22.24 42.56 0.42
N ILE A 100 22.11 41.37 1.00
CA ILE A 100 22.20 41.13 2.44
C ILE A 100 23.53 41.68 2.96
N VAL A 101 23.46 42.47 4.03
CA VAL A 101 24.64 43.03 4.70
C VAL A 101 25.22 41.99 5.66
N VAL A 102 26.42 41.49 5.37
CA VAL A 102 27.11 40.53 6.25
C VAL A 102 27.84 41.27 7.38
N ARG A 103 28.51 42.38 7.06
CA ARG A 103 29.18 43.21 8.06
C ARG A 103 29.23 44.67 7.63
N ALA A 104 28.96 45.58 8.58
CA ALA A 104 29.22 47.00 8.45
C ALA A 104 30.45 47.36 9.32
N ASN A 105 31.45 47.95 8.72
CA ASN A 105 32.67 48.35 9.41
C ASN A 105 32.53 49.79 9.97
N ALA A 106 33.31 50.12 11.00
CA ALA A 106 33.31 51.46 11.63
C ALA A 106 33.72 52.60 10.68
N ASN A 107 34.41 52.28 9.59
CA ASN A 107 34.79 53.25 8.54
C ASN A 107 33.68 53.50 7.49
N GLY A 108 32.50 52.95 7.69
CA GLY A 108 31.37 53.10 6.77
C GLY A 108 31.36 52.10 5.59
N SER A 109 32.38 51.25 5.45
CA SER A 109 32.40 50.22 4.40
C SER A 109 31.46 49.06 4.76
N ILE A 110 30.66 48.59 3.79
CA ILE A 110 29.67 47.53 3.93
C ILE A 110 30.12 46.35 3.09
N ILE A 111 30.19 45.14 3.71
CA ILE A 111 30.43 43.90 3.03
C ILE A 111 29.04 43.23 2.83
N ARG A 112 28.71 42.97 1.58
CA ARG A 112 27.45 42.29 1.21
C ARG A 112 27.67 40.81 0.89
N LEU A 113 26.60 40.05 0.87
CA LEU A 113 26.67 38.61 0.57
C LEU A 113 27.32 38.35 -0.80
N ARG A 114 27.02 39.17 -1.83
CA ARG A 114 27.63 39.07 -3.15
C ARG A 114 29.16 39.21 -3.18
N ASP A 115 29.75 39.87 -2.18
CA ASP A 115 31.17 40.07 -2.10
C ASP A 115 31.91 38.82 -1.67
N VAL A 116 31.24 37.93 -0.94
CA VAL A 116 31.81 36.74 -0.27
C VAL A 116 31.13 35.42 -0.64
N ALA A 117 30.03 35.46 -1.40
CA ALA A 117 29.31 34.27 -1.85
C ALA A 117 28.66 34.51 -3.23
N ARG A 118 28.45 33.43 -3.95
CA ARG A 118 27.59 33.41 -5.15
C ARG A 118 26.19 32.96 -4.73
N VAL A 119 25.17 33.68 -5.17
CA VAL A 119 23.77 33.33 -4.92
C VAL A 119 23.11 32.89 -6.22
N SER A 120 22.46 31.75 -6.20
CA SER A 120 21.73 31.23 -7.37
C SER A 120 20.47 30.49 -6.93
N LEU A 121 19.43 30.56 -7.75
CA LEU A 121 18.22 29.75 -7.56
C LEU A 121 18.47 28.40 -8.23
N GLU A 122 18.73 27.40 -7.43
CA GLU A 122 19.10 26.06 -7.88
C GLU A 122 18.33 24.98 -7.11
N ALA A 123 18.64 23.71 -7.35
CA ALA A 123 18.04 22.62 -6.56
C ALA A 123 18.51 22.67 -5.10
N SER A 124 17.63 22.37 -4.17
CA SER A 124 17.95 22.33 -2.73
C SER A 124 18.96 21.24 -2.37
N SER A 125 19.03 20.18 -3.16
CA SER A 125 19.97 19.07 -3.01
C SER A 125 20.23 18.40 -4.36
N TYR A 126 21.44 17.91 -4.53
CA TYR A 126 21.88 17.11 -5.68
C TYR A 126 22.26 15.69 -5.26
N SER A 127 21.95 15.30 -4.02
CA SER A 127 22.32 14.00 -3.46
C SER A 127 21.51 12.82 -4.01
N THR A 128 20.35 13.09 -4.61
CA THR A 128 19.46 12.06 -5.15
C THR A 128 19.08 12.41 -6.58
N GLU A 129 19.26 11.46 -7.46
CA GLU A 129 18.79 11.53 -8.85
C GLU A 129 17.76 10.43 -9.08
N SER A 130 16.74 10.74 -9.88
CA SER A 130 15.75 9.77 -10.32
C SER A 130 15.65 9.77 -11.83
N GLY A 131 15.50 8.59 -12.39
CA GLY A 131 15.42 8.38 -13.82
C GLY A 131 14.65 7.12 -14.18
N ILE A 132 14.27 7.02 -15.43
CA ILE A 132 13.63 5.86 -16.03
C ILE A 132 14.32 5.59 -17.36
N ASN A 133 14.69 4.34 -17.60
CA ASN A 133 15.35 3.90 -18.84
C ASN A 133 16.60 4.71 -19.24
N GLY A 134 17.34 5.24 -18.25
CA GLY A 134 18.54 6.07 -18.48
C GLY A 134 18.27 7.56 -18.71
N GLU A 135 17.01 7.97 -18.75
CA GLU A 135 16.62 9.37 -18.84
C GLU A 135 16.21 9.92 -17.48
N ASN A 136 16.47 11.20 -17.26
CA ASN A 136 16.06 11.87 -16.03
C ASN A 136 14.54 11.99 -15.95
N ALA A 137 13.96 11.50 -14.87
CA ALA A 137 12.53 11.55 -14.62
C ALA A 137 12.22 12.03 -13.20
N ALA A 138 11.05 12.64 -13.04
CA ALA A 138 10.49 12.96 -11.74
C ALA A 138 9.65 11.76 -11.25
N VAL A 139 10.09 11.09 -10.20
CA VAL A 139 9.47 9.85 -9.71
C VAL A 139 8.59 10.11 -8.50
N LEU A 140 7.36 9.60 -8.53
CA LEU A 140 6.44 9.58 -7.40
C LEU A 140 6.27 8.15 -6.88
N GLY A 141 6.50 7.95 -5.59
CA GLY A 141 6.14 6.72 -4.89
C GLY A 141 4.79 6.89 -4.21
N ILE A 142 3.82 6.04 -4.57
CA ILE A 142 2.48 6.05 -3.99
C ILE A 142 2.37 4.85 -3.05
N TYR A 143 2.02 5.11 -1.80
CA TYR A 143 1.90 4.11 -0.75
C TYR A 143 0.48 4.11 -0.22
N MET A 144 -0.12 2.94 -0.14
CA MET A 144 -1.47 2.79 0.38
C MET A 144 -1.51 2.81 1.92
N LEU A 145 -2.69 3.10 2.47
CA LEU A 145 -2.97 2.94 3.90
C LEU A 145 -2.99 1.45 4.29
N PRO A 146 -2.54 1.09 5.49
CA PRO A 146 -2.71 -0.26 6.01
C PRO A 146 -4.19 -0.67 5.99
N GLY A 147 -4.47 -1.85 5.42
CA GLY A 147 -5.84 -2.38 5.30
C GLY A 147 -6.65 -1.85 4.11
N ALA A 148 -6.14 -0.92 3.32
CA ALA A 148 -6.79 -0.50 2.08
C ALA A 148 -6.71 -1.61 1.00
N ASN A 149 -7.68 -1.61 0.09
CA ASN A 149 -7.68 -2.52 -1.04
C ASN A 149 -6.69 -2.03 -2.11
N ALA A 150 -5.59 -2.78 -2.29
CA ALA A 150 -4.52 -2.40 -3.19
C ALA A 150 -4.96 -2.26 -4.65
N MET A 151 -5.84 -3.15 -5.13
CA MET A 151 -6.36 -3.11 -6.51
C MET A 151 -7.20 -1.86 -6.73
N GLU A 152 -8.12 -1.57 -5.82
CA GLU A 152 -8.98 -0.39 -5.89
C GLU A 152 -8.19 0.91 -5.83
N VAL A 153 -7.20 0.99 -4.94
CA VAL A 153 -6.32 2.17 -4.85
C VAL A 153 -5.53 2.37 -6.13
N ALA A 154 -4.96 1.31 -6.71
CA ALA A 154 -4.21 1.41 -7.95
C ALA A 154 -5.09 1.82 -9.13
N ASP A 155 -6.30 1.27 -9.25
CA ASP A 155 -7.25 1.64 -10.30
C ASP A 155 -7.68 3.11 -10.19
N ASN A 156 -7.93 3.59 -8.97
CA ASN A 156 -8.26 4.99 -8.73
C ASN A 156 -7.08 5.93 -9.04
N VAL A 157 -5.86 5.51 -8.70
CA VAL A 157 -4.63 6.25 -9.05
C VAL A 157 -4.44 6.31 -10.56
N LYS A 158 -4.60 5.19 -11.29
CA LYS A 158 -4.47 5.15 -12.75
C LYS A 158 -5.48 6.08 -13.42
N LYS A 159 -6.75 6.02 -13.02
CA LYS A 159 -7.81 6.91 -13.52
C LYS A 159 -7.49 8.38 -13.25
N ALA A 160 -7.06 8.71 -12.03
CA ALA A 160 -6.67 10.07 -11.70
C ALA A 160 -5.47 10.54 -12.54
N MET A 161 -4.49 9.67 -12.79
CA MET A 161 -3.35 10.01 -13.64
C MET A 161 -3.73 10.22 -15.11
N GLU A 162 -4.70 9.48 -15.64
CA GLU A 162 -5.26 9.74 -16.98
C GLU A 162 -5.88 11.13 -17.06
N GLU A 163 -6.71 11.51 -16.08
CA GLU A 163 -7.34 12.83 -16.03
C GLU A 163 -6.32 13.96 -15.88
N ILE A 164 -5.32 13.77 -15.02
CA ILE A 164 -4.26 14.75 -14.77
C ILE A 164 -3.38 14.91 -16.01
N SER A 165 -3.04 13.81 -16.68
CA SER A 165 -2.15 13.80 -17.86
C SER A 165 -2.75 14.52 -19.05
N ALA A 166 -4.08 14.58 -19.17
CA ALA A 166 -4.77 15.35 -20.21
C ALA A 166 -4.42 16.86 -20.17
N ASN A 167 -3.98 17.35 -19.01
CA ASN A 167 -3.57 18.75 -18.81
C ASN A 167 -2.04 18.94 -18.80
N PHE A 168 -1.28 17.94 -19.25
CA PHE A 168 0.17 18.06 -19.35
C PHE A 168 0.56 18.94 -20.53
N PRO A 169 1.63 19.74 -20.40
CA PRO A 169 2.16 20.50 -21.51
C PRO A 169 2.80 19.57 -22.55
N GLU A 170 2.95 20.08 -23.78
CA GLU A 170 3.67 19.35 -24.83
C GLU A 170 5.07 18.90 -24.37
N GLY A 171 5.39 17.64 -24.66
CA GLY A 171 6.66 17.03 -24.29
C GLY A 171 6.73 16.51 -22.85
N MET A 172 5.62 16.49 -22.10
CA MET A 172 5.52 15.84 -20.80
C MET A 172 4.61 14.61 -20.89
N SER A 173 5.12 13.47 -20.48
CA SER A 173 4.38 12.21 -20.38
C SER A 173 4.61 11.55 -19.02
N TYR A 174 3.82 10.55 -18.69
CA TYR A 174 4.04 9.73 -17.51
C TYR A 174 4.08 8.25 -17.87
N GLU A 175 4.75 7.49 -17.05
CA GLU A 175 4.84 6.04 -17.14
C GLU A 175 4.74 5.45 -15.72
N ILE A 176 4.18 4.26 -15.62
CA ILE A 176 4.09 3.50 -14.35
C ILE A 176 5.02 2.28 -14.49
N PRO A 177 6.32 2.43 -14.18
CA PRO A 177 7.29 1.36 -14.39
C PRO A 177 7.19 0.24 -13.37
N PHE A 178 6.58 0.52 -12.22
CA PHE A 178 6.45 -0.41 -11.13
C PHE A 178 5.06 -0.34 -10.51
N ASP A 179 4.32 -1.43 -10.63
CA ASP A 179 2.98 -1.58 -10.07
C ASP A 179 2.87 -2.95 -9.37
N MET A 180 2.82 -2.92 -8.05
CA MET A 180 2.66 -4.13 -7.23
C MET A 180 1.34 -4.85 -7.49
N THR A 181 0.31 -4.13 -7.94
CA THR A 181 -1.01 -4.75 -8.17
C THR A 181 -1.04 -5.66 -9.38
N THR A 182 -0.16 -5.47 -10.33
CA THR A 182 0.04 -6.41 -11.44
C THR A 182 0.42 -7.79 -10.92
N TYR A 183 1.40 -7.86 -10.01
CA TYR A 183 1.81 -9.11 -9.38
C TYR A 183 0.67 -9.72 -8.54
N ILE A 184 -0.07 -8.90 -7.80
CA ILE A 184 -1.22 -9.35 -6.99
C ILE A 184 -2.31 -9.93 -7.90
N SER A 185 -2.65 -9.24 -8.99
CA SER A 185 -3.66 -9.68 -9.97
C SER A 185 -3.28 -11.00 -10.62
N GLU A 186 -2.05 -11.13 -11.09
CA GLU A 186 -1.54 -12.38 -11.66
C GLU A 186 -1.56 -13.53 -10.64
N SER A 187 -1.17 -13.24 -9.40
CA SER A 187 -1.20 -14.24 -8.33
C SER A 187 -2.63 -14.70 -8.04
N ILE A 188 -3.60 -13.80 -7.99
CA ILE A 188 -5.01 -14.13 -7.81
C ILE A 188 -5.53 -14.95 -8.99
N HIS A 189 -5.18 -14.57 -10.22
CA HIS A 189 -5.57 -15.30 -11.42
C HIS A 189 -5.02 -16.74 -11.42
N GLU A 190 -3.75 -16.90 -11.08
CA GLU A 190 -3.12 -18.22 -10.98
C GLU A 190 -3.77 -19.09 -9.90
N VAL A 191 -4.20 -18.50 -8.79
CA VAL A 191 -4.93 -19.23 -7.75
C VAL A 191 -6.30 -19.67 -8.24
N TYR A 192 -7.08 -18.82 -8.92
CA TYR A 192 -8.37 -19.23 -9.50
C TYR A 192 -8.19 -20.36 -10.51
N LYS A 193 -7.17 -20.28 -11.35
CA LYS A 193 -6.83 -21.32 -12.32
C LYS A 193 -6.49 -22.62 -11.60
N THR A 194 -5.60 -22.57 -10.61
CA THR A 194 -5.21 -23.77 -9.83
C THR A 194 -6.39 -24.36 -9.07
N LEU A 195 -7.27 -23.52 -8.51
CA LEU A 195 -8.50 -23.96 -7.83
C LEU A 195 -9.41 -24.73 -8.80
N PHE A 196 -9.58 -24.19 -10.01
CA PHE A 196 -10.40 -24.84 -11.04
C PHE A 196 -9.78 -26.15 -11.55
N GLU A 197 -8.48 -26.18 -11.78
CA GLU A 197 -7.74 -27.39 -12.15
C GLU A 197 -7.81 -28.45 -11.05
N ALA A 198 -7.64 -28.06 -9.79
CA ALA A 198 -7.78 -28.96 -8.65
C ALA A 198 -9.21 -29.55 -8.57
N LEU A 199 -10.23 -28.73 -8.77
CA LEU A 199 -11.62 -29.20 -8.79
C LEU A 199 -11.85 -30.22 -9.89
N ILE A 200 -11.35 -29.98 -11.11
CA ILE A 200 -11.46 -30.94 -12.23
C ILE A 200 -10.77 -32.26 -11.90
N LEU A 201 -9.54 -32.19 -11.37
CA LEU A 201 -8.80 -33.38 -11.00
C LEU A 201 -9.52 -34.19 -9.91
N VAL A 202 -10.05 -33.49 -8.90
CA VAL A 202 -10.83 -34.10 -7.84
C VAL A 202 -12.07 -34.80 -8.40
N VAL A 203 -12.84 -34.15 -9.26
CA VAL A 203 -14.03 -34.73 -9.92
C VAL A 203 -13.64 -35.99 -10.70
N LEU A 204 -12.52 -35.93 -11.44
CA LEU A 204 -12.04 -37.06 -12.22
C LEU A 204 -11.66 -38.25 -11.33
N VAL A 205 -10.88 -38.00 -10.26
CA VAL A 205 -10.44 -39.05 -9.33
C VAL A 205 -11.65 -39.68 -8.62
N VAL A 206 -12.58 -38.85 -8.13
CA VAL A 206 -13.81 -39.33 -7.47
C VAL A 206 -14.67 -40.15 -8.43
N PHE A 207 -14.80 -39.68 -9.68
CA PHE A 207 -15.54 -40.42 -10.69
C PHE A 207 -14.90 -41.80 -11.02
N LEU A 208 -13.58 -41.84 -11.09
CA LEU A 208 -12.86 -43.11 -11.31
C LEU A 208 -12.98 -44.07 -10.13
N SER A 209 -13.00 -43.55 -8.90
CA SER A 209 -13.14 -44.34 -7.67
C SER A 209 -14.53 -44.89 -7.52
N LEU A 210 -15.57 -44.04 -7.63
CA LEU A 210 -16.96 -44.41 -7.38
C LEU A 210 -17.64 -45.04 -8.61
N GLN A 211 -17.06 -44.86 -9.82
CA GLN A 211 -17.61 -45.36 -11.10
C GLN A 211 -19.11 -45.03 -11.34
N SER A 212 -19.61 -44.02 -10.61
CA SER A 212 -21.00 -43.59 -10.62
C SER A 212 -21.05 -42.07 -10.71
N TRP A 213 -21.57 -41.52 -11.80
CA TRP A 213 -21.68 -40.06 -11.95
C TRP A 213 -22.61 -39.42 -10.91
N ARG A 214 -23.63 -40.17 -10.44
CA ARG A 214 -24.58 -39.70 -9.41
C ARG A 214 -23.90 -39.60 -8.04
N ALA A 215 -23.10 -40.60 -7.69
CA ALA A 215 -22.31 -40.59 -6.45
C ALA A 215 -21.25 -39.49 -6.46
N THR A 216 -20.58 -39.28 -7.60
CA THR A 216 -19.60 -38.21 -7.79
C THR A 216 -20.20 -36.83 -7.59
N LEU A 217 -21.45 -36.60 -7.91
CA LEU A 217 -22.09 -35.31 -7.76
C LEU A 217 -22.14 -34.83 -6.30
N ILE A 218 -22.19 -35.75 -5.34
CA ILE A 218 -22.31 -35.43 -3.91
C ILE A 218 -21.02 -34.71 -3.40
N PRO A 219 -19.82 -35.29 -3.52
CA PRO A 219 -18.58 -34.59 -3.17
C PRO A 219 -18.35 -33.28 -3.96
N VAL A 220 -18.72 -33.29 -5.26
CA VAL A 220 -18.59 -32.11 -6.12
C VAL A 220 -19.43 -30.92 -5.64
N VAL A 221 -20.62 -31.17 -5.10
CA VAL A 221 -21.48 -30.12 -4.53
C VAL A 221 -21.05 -29.75 -3.11
N ALA A 222 -20.53 -30.69 -2.33
CA ALA A 222 -20.04 -30.40 -0.99
C ALA A 222 -18.88 -29.38 -0.96
N VAL A 223 -18.00 -29.41 -1.95
CA VAL A 223 -16.86 -28.48 -2.05
C VAL A 223 -17.29 -27.02 -2.13
N PRO A 224 -18.10 -26.58 -3.11
CA PRO A 224 -18.57 -25.18 -3.16
C PRO A 224 -19.29 -24.75 -1.89
N ILE A 225 -20.09 -25.62 -1.28
CA ILE A 225 -20.82 -25.28 -0.04
C ILE A 225 -19.84 -25.06 1.12
N SER A 226 -18.84 -25.93 1.27
CA SER A 226 -17.79 -25.76 2.27
C SER A 226 -16.98 -24.47 2.05
N LEU A 227 -16.63 -24.15 0.79
CA LEU A 227 -15.94 -22.91 0.44
C LEU A 227 -16.76 -21.66 0.77
N ILE A 228 -18.06 -21.67 0.45
CA ILE A 228 -18.97 -20.55 0.79
C ILE A 228 -19.04 -20.36 2.30
N GLY A 229 -19.15 -21.45 3.07
CA GLY A 229 -19.10 -21.39 4.54
C GLY A 229 -17.80 -20.81 5.05
N THR A 230 -16.67 -21.18 4.46
CA THR A 230 -15.35 -20.67 4.81
C THR A 230 -15.20 -19.17 4.47
N PHE A 231 -15.68 -18.73 3.30
CA PHE A 231 -15.68 -17.30 2.94
C PHE A 231 -16.58 -16.49 3.89
N GLY A 232 -17.75 -17.02 4.28
CA GLY A 232 -18.60 -16.39 5.28
C GLY A 232 -17.88 -16.18 6.62
N PHE A 233 -17.15 -17.19 7.08
CA PHE A 233 -16.34 -17.09 8.29
C PHE A 233 -15.21 -16.06 8.14
N MET A 234 -14.48 -16.10 7.03
CA MET A 234 -13.42 -15.14 6.75
C MET A 234 -13.92 -13.69 6.79
N LEU A 235 -15.12 -13.45 6.24
CA LEU A 235 -15.76 -12.13 6.26
C LEU A 235 -16.07 -11.68 7.70
N ILE A 236 -16.63 -12.56 8.53
CA ILE A 236 -16.98 -12.25 9.94
C ILE A 236 -15.74 -11.92 10.76
N PHE A 237 -14.63 -12.64 10.55
CA PHE A 237 -13.38 -12.46 11.29
C PHE A 237 -12.41 -11.45 10.66
N GLY A 238 -12.82 -10.78 9.58
CA GLY A 238 -12.02 -9.76 8.91
C GLY A 238 -10.77 -10.33 8.22
N PHE A 239 -10.80 -11.59 7.79
CA PHE A 239 -9.70 -12.18 7.03
C PHE A 239 -9.76 -11.73 5.57
N SER A 240 -8.59 -11.39 5.02
CA SER A 240 -8.47 -11.04 3.62
C SER A 240 -8.22 -12.26 2.74
N LEU A 241 -8.70 -12.20 1.49
CA LEU A 241 -8.27 -13.12 0.46
C LEU A 241 -6.84 -12.77 0.06
N ASN A 242 -5.92 -13.68 0.30
CA ASN A 242 -4.51 -13.57 -0.07
C ASN A 242 -3.98 -14.95 -0.49
N ILE A 243 -2.75 -14.99 -1.02
CA ILE A 243 -2.15 -16.24 -1.52
C ILE A 243 -2.17 -17.36 -0.47
N LEU A 244 -1.94 -17.03 0.81
CA LEU A 244 -1.91 -18.04 1.88
C LEU A 244 -3.30 -18.56 2.20
N THR A 245 -4.31 -17.69 2.29
CA THR A 245 -5.70 -18.14 2.52
C THR A 245 -6.22 -18.97 1.34
N LEU A 246 -5.85 -18.60 0.12
CA LEU A 246 -6.21 -19.35 -1.08
C LEU A 246 -5.50 -20.71 -1.15
N LEU A 247 -4.22 -20.78 -0.76
CA LEU A 247 -3.52 -22.05 -0.61
C LEU A 247 -4.19 -22.92 0.46
N GLY A 248 -4.60 -22.33 1.58
CA GLY A 248 -5.38 -23.01 2.62
C GLY A 248 -6.69 -23.58 2.09
N LEU A 249 -7.41 -22.84 1.25
CA LEU A 249 -8.64 -23.31 0.60
C LEU A 249 -8.39 -24.46 -0.35
N ILE A 250 -7.32 -24.43 -1.17
CA ILE A 250 -6.95 -25.53 -2.08
C ILE A 250 -6.68 -26.82 -1.27
N LEU A 251 -5.90 -26.69 -0.21
CA LEU A 251 -5.61 -27.82 0.68
C LEU A 251 -6.87 -28.34 1.35
N ALA A 252 -7.73 -27.45 1.82
CA ALA A 252 -9.00 -27.80 2.44
C ALA A 252 -9.93 -28.56 1.48
N ILE A 253 -9.95 -28.23 0.18
CA ILE A 253 -10.73 -28.96 -0.82
C ILE A 253 -10.34 -30.44 -0.84
N GLY A 254 -9.05 -30.74 -0.84
CA GLY A 254 -8.59 -32.13 -0.80
C GLY A 254 -9.11 -32.88 0.42
N ILE A 255 -9.01 -32.30 1.60
CA ILE A 255 -9.48 -32.89 2.86
C ILE A 255 -11.00 -33.06 2.86
N VAL A 256 -11.74 -32.03 2.42
CA VAL A 256 -13.22 -32.03 2.35
C VAL A 256 -13.72 -33.15 1.44
N VAL A 257 -13.04 -33.34 0.30
CA VAL A 257 -13.43 -34.36 -0.67
C VAL A 257 -13.15 -35.77 -0.14
N ASP A 258 -12.03 -35.95 0.54
CA ASP A 258 -11.66 -37.26 1.10
C ASP A 258 -12.70 -37.75 2.11
N ASP A 259 -13.12 -36.92 3.04
CA ASP A 259 -14.19 -37.21 3.99
C ASP A 259 -15.53 -37.52 3.28
N ALA A 260 -15.86 -36.74 2.24
CA ALA A 260 -17.09 -36.96 1.47
C ALA A 260 -17.06 -38.27 0.68
N ILE A 261 -15.92 -38.69 0.13
CA ILE A 261 -15.73 -39.96 -0.56
C ILE A 261 -16.01 -41.12 0.40
N VAL A 262 -15.41 -41.10 1.57
CA VAL A 262 -15.56 -42.17 2.59
C VAL A 262 -17.05 -42.36 2.95
N VAL A 263 -17.81 -41.28 3.11
CA VAL A 263 -19.24 -41.34 3.40
C VAL A 263 -20.01 -41.97 2.24
N VAL A 264 -19.77 -41.47 1.01
CA VAL A 264 -20.50 -41.95 -0.18
C VAL A 264 -20.21 -43.42 -0.46
N GLU A 265 -18.95 -43.85 -0.39
CA GLU A 265 -18.51 -45.23 -0.57
C GLU A 265 -19.18 -46.16 0.45
N ASN A 266 -19.24 -45.77 1.72
CA ASN A 266 -19.91 -46.56 2.76
C ASN A 266 -21.40 -46.65 2.53
N VAL A 267 -22.06 -45.58 2.07
CA VAL A 267 -23.49 -45.59 1.72
C VAL A 267 -23.75 -46.55 0.54
N GLU A 268 -22.94 -46.44 -0.52
CA GLU A 268 -23.07 -47.36 -1.69
C GLU A 268 -22.86 -48.82 -1.28
N HIS A 269 -21.83 -49.09 -0.49
CA HIS A 269 -21.58 -50.43 0.04
C HIS A 269 -22.78 -51.01 0.81
N LEU A 270 -23.41 -50.22 1.69
CA LEU A 270 -24.61 -50.66 2.42
C LEU A 270 -25.83 -50.83 1.51
N MET A 271 -26.00 -50.02 0.51
CA MET A 271 -27.06 -50.17 -0.48
C MET A 271 -26.92 -51.47 -1.29
N GLU A 272 -25.68 -51.84 -1.65
CA GLU A 272 -25.39 -53.03 -2.42
C GLU A 272 -25.48 -54.31 -1.60
N THR A 273 -24.90 -54.33 -0.40
CA THR A 273 -24.76 -55.50 0.43
C THR A 273 -26.02 -55.80 1.22
N GLU A 274 -26.63 -54.78 1.82
CA GLU A 274 -27.83 -54.95 2.66
C GLU A 274 -29.14 -54.60 1.94
N LYS A 275 -29.06 -54.14 0.66
CA LYS A 275 -30.23 -53.75 -0.14
C LYS A 275 -31.11 -52.69 0.52
N LEU A 276 -30.48 -51.80 1.30
CA LEU A 276 -31.16 -50.69 1.97
C LEU A 276 -31.55 -49.59 0.99
N SER A 277 -32.60 -48.85 1.33
CA SER A 277 -32.91 -47.61 0.62
C SER A 277 -31.79 -46.56 0.81
N PRO A 278 -31.62 -45.61 -0.11
CA PRO A 278 -30.58 -44.54 0.05
C PRO A 278 -30.67 -43.83 1.39
N TYR A 279 -31.85 -43.55 1.90
CA TYR A 279 -32.08 -42.90 3.19
C TYR A 279 -31.59 -43.75 4.37
N GLU A 280 -31.98 -45.03 4.40
CA GLU A 280 -31.62 -45.96 5.46
C GLU A 280 -30.10 -46.27 5.44
N ALA A 281 -29.53 -46.45 4.26
CA ALA A 281 -28.11 -46.66 4.05
C ALA A 281 -27.31 -45.45 4.56
N THR A 282 -27.73 -44.23 4.23
CA THR A 282 -27.08 -43.01 4.70
C THR A 282 -27.16 -42.88 6.23
N LYS A 283 -28.34 -43.14 6.82
CA LYS A 283 -28.52 -43.06 8.27
C LYS A 283 -27.62 -44.09 9.00
N LYS A 284 -27.51 -45.29 8.46
CA LYS A 284 -26.67 -46.35 9.01
C LYS A 284 -25.19 -46.07 8.83
N ALA A 285 -24.76 -45.63 7.65
CA ALA A 285 -23.40 -45.22 7.36
C ALA A 285 -22.95 -44.12 8.33
N MET A 286 -23.73 -43.06 8.47
CA MET A 286 -23.43 -41.95 9.36
C MET A 286 -23.34 -42.34 10.83
N SER A 287 -24.19 -43.27 11.30
CA SER A 287 -24.09 -43.74 12.68
C SER A 287 -22.78 -44.46 12.98
N GLY A 288 -22.15 -45.07 11.98
CA GLY A 288 -20.82 -45.70 12.11
C GLY A 288 -19.65 -44.76 11.90
N LEU A 289 -19.78 -43.79 10.97
CA LEU A 289 -18.71 -42.91 10.51
C LEU A 289 -18.59 -41.59 11.29
N THR A 290 -19.70 -41.13 11.89
CA THR A 290 -19.69 -39.78 12.57
C THR A 290 -18.59 -39.65 13.59
N GLY A 291 -18.36 -40.66 14.41
CA GLY A 291 -17.28 -40.64 15.40
C GLY A 291 -15.88 -40.52 14.80
N ALA A 292 -15.63 -41.22 13.69
CA ALA A 292 -14.34 -41.18 12.98
C ALA A 292 -14.14 -39.80 12.31
N LEU A 293 -15.16 -39.27 11.62
CA LEU A 293 -15.11 -37.96 10.96
C LEU A 293 -14.89 -36.81 11.96
N ILE A 294 -15.56 -36.85 13.12
CA ILE A 294 -15.30 -35.87 14.18
C ILE A 294 -13.87 -36.01 14.70
N ALA A 295 -13.40 -37.24 14.90
CA ALA A 295 -12.03 -37.46 15.41
C ALA A 295 -10.96 -36.95 14.42
N THR A 296 -11.07 -37.26 13.11
CA THR A 296 -10.14 -36.77 12.08
C THR A 296 -10.11 -35.24 12.02
N SER A 297 -11.27 -34.62 12.03
CA SER A 297 -11.38 -33.16 12.01
C SER A 297 -10.83 -32.49 13.28
N LEU A 298 -11.05 -33.09 14.46
CA LEU A 298 -10.46 -32.61 15.72
C LEU A 298 -8.94 -32.75 15.72
N VAL A 299 -8.40 -33.84 15.16
CA VAL A 299 -6.94 -34.02 14.99
C VAL A 299 -6.38 -32.93 14.06
N LEU A 300 -7.01 -32.67 12.94
CA LEU A 300 -6.59 -31.59 12.02
C LEU A 300 -6.65 -30.22 12.71
N CYS A 301 -7.71 -29.92 13.42
CA CYS A 301 -7.79 -28.69 14.23
C CYS A 301 -6.69 -28.63 15.31
N ALA A 302 -6.39 -29.73 15.99
CA ALA A 302 -5.35 -29.79 17.00
C ALA A 302 -3.95 -29.56 16.44
N VAL A 303 -3.72 -29.86 15.16
CA VAL A 303 -2.48 -29.58 14.44
C VAL A 303 -2.41 -28.13 13.95
N PHE A 304 -3.46 -27.65 13.30
CA PHE A 304 -3.44 -26.35 12.65
C PHE A 304 -3.69 -25.16 13.60
N VAL A 305 -4.61 -25.30 14.56
CA VAL A 305 -4.96 -24.20 15.47
C VAL A 305 -3.77 -23.69 16.30
N PRO A 306 -2.91 -24.54 16.88
CA PRO A 306 -1.73 -24.06 17.62
C PRO A 306 -0.77 -23.20 16.79
N VAL A 307 -0.65 -23.46 15.48
CA VAL A 307 0.18 -22.66 14.57
C VAL A 307 -0.32 -21.22 14.48
N SER A 308 -1.61 -20.99 14.66
CA SER A 308 -2.21 -19.64 14.66
C SER A 308 -1.78 -18.78 15.85
N PHE A 309 -1.23 -19.35 16.90
CA PHE A 309 -0.75 -18.65 18.09
C PHE A 309 0.75 -18.32 18.05
N LEU A 310 1.44 -18.66 16.96
CA LEU A 310 2.82 -18.25 16.77
C LEU A 310 2.92 -16.72 16.78
N SER A 311 3.96 -16.19 17.44
CA SER A 311 4.22 -14.75 17.51
C SER A 311 5.05 -14.27 16.32
N GLY A 312 5.07 -12.95 16.11
CA GLY A 312 5.86 -12.31 15.07
C GLY A 312 5.23 -12.36 13.67
N ILE A 313 6.01 -11.98 12.65
CA ILE A 313 5.58 -11.91 11.26
C ILE A 313 5.12 -13.27 10.75
N THR A 314 5.86 -14.32 11.09
CA THR A 314 5.53 -15.70 10.72
C THR A 314 4.16 -16.11 11.26
N GLY A 315 3.87 -15.79 12.52
CA GLY A 315 2.57 -16.07 13.11
C GLY A 315 1.42 -15.34 12.41
N GLN A 316 1.60 -14.08 12.06
CA GLN A 316 0.59 -13.30 11.32
C GLN A 316 0.31 -13.91 9.94
N LEU A 317 1.35 -14.34 9.22
CA LEU A 317 1.21 -14.96 7.90
C LEU A 317 0.46 -16.30 7.98
N TYR A 318 0.87 -17.18 8.88
CA TYR A 318 0.27 -18.51 8.97
C TYR A 318 -1.07 -18.54 9.67
N ARG A 319 -1.41 -17.55 10.49
CA ARG A 319 -2.67 -17.49 11.22
C ARG A 319 -3.90 -17.60 10.31
N GLN A 320 -3.94 -16.80 9.26
CA GLN A 320 -5.06 -16.84 8.32
C GLN A 320 -5.13 -18.16 7.57
N PHE A 321 -3.97 -18.68 7.12
CA PHE A 321 -3.85 -19.97 6.45
C PHE A 321 -4.42 -21.13 7.29
N THR A 322 -3.93 -21.27 8.52
CA THR A 322 -4.28 -22.39 9.39
C THR A 322 -5.73 -22.35 9.88
N ILE A 323 -6.21 -21.13 10.18
CA ILE A 323 -7.62 -20.96 10.59
C ILE A 323 -8.54 -21.22 9.39
N THR A 324 -8.18 -20.82 8.19
CA THR A 324 -8.95 -21.09 6.97
C THR A 324 -9.13 -22.61 6.77
N ILE A 325 -8.06 -23.40 6.92
CA ILE A 325 -8.15 -24.87 6.83
C ILE A 325 -9.05 -25.42 7.93
N ALA A 326 -8.83 -25.04 9.17
CA ALA A 326 -9.60 -25.53 10.30
C ALA A 326 -11.10 -25.26 10.16
N VAL A 327 -11.45 -24.07 9.70
CA VAL A 327 -12.85 -23.68 9.46
C VAL A 327 -13.46 -24.43 8.28
N SER A 328 -12.71 -24.63 7.20
CA SER A 328 -13.20 -25.39 6.04
C SER A 328 -13.55 -26.83 6.42
N VAL A 329 -12.71 -27.47 7.23
CA VAL A 329 -12.92 -28.83 7.74
C VAL A 329 -14.11 -28.87 8.70
N LEU A 330 -14.23 -27.92 9.62
CA LEU A 330 -15.38 -27.82 10.52
C LEU A 330 -16.70 -27.54 9.80
N SER A 331 -16.65 -26.73 8.74
CA SER A 331 -17.82 -26.45 7.90
C SER A 331 -18.35 -27.73 7.24
N LEU A 332 -17.44 -28.60 6.79
CA LEU A 332 -17.84 -29.89 6.19
C LEU A 332 -18.58 -30.79 7.18
N ILE A 333 -18.08 -30.93 8.42
CA ILE A 333 -18.74 -31.76 9.44
C ILE A 333 -20.17 -31.28 9.67
N HIS A 334 -20.37 -29.98 9.67
CA HIS A 334 -21.70 -29.41 9.88
C HIS A 334 -22.68 -29.72 8.72
N ILE A 335 -22.17 -29.79 7.50
CA ILE A 335 -22.94 -30.10 6.30
C ILE A 335 -23.27 -31.57 6.24
#